data_4dbca105804d418a511ce3e06d14ec5e
#
_entry.id   4dbca105804d418a511ce3e06d14ec5e
#
_cell.length_a   1.000
_cell.length_b   1.000
_cell.length_c   1.000
_cell.angle_alpha   90.00
_cell.angle_beta   90.00
_cell.angle_gamma   90.00
#
_symmetry.space_group_name_H-M   'P 1'
#
loop_
_entity.id
_entity.type
_entity.pdbx_description
1 polymer ?
#
loop_
_entity_poly.entity_id
_entity_poly.type
_entity_poly.pdbx_seq_one_letter_code
_entity_poly.pdbx_strand_id
1 'polypeptide(L)'
;MKIHEYQSKAILRQFHVPVPNGMPVFSVDEALQAAEKLGGPVWVVKAQIHAGGRGKGGGVKLAKNMAEVKAFASEILGMQLITHQTSPSGQKVRRLLIEDGADIKKEYYFSILTDRATQKNVVMASSEGGMDIEEVAAKTPEKIIKVFVDPLVGLTDTQCDEIANGIGIPASSLTQAREVFKNLYKTYWDTDASLVEINPLILEGNGNIKALDAKFDFDANALFRHPEIVAYRDEDEEDPAEIEASKFDLAYISLDGNIGCLVNGAGLAMATMDTIKLFGGEPANFLDVGGGANAEKVTEAFKIMLKNKSVKAILVNIFGGIMKCDVIAEGVVTACKAVNLSVPLVVRMKGTNEDLGKKILADSGLPIISANSMAEAATKVVAAVKAA
;
A
#
# COMPACT_ATOMS: atom_id res chain seq x y z
N MET A 1 -4.84 2.43 3.61
CA MET A 1 -4.52 1.37 4.60
C MET A 1 -4.93 0.03 4.03
N LYS A 2 -4.02 -0.94 3.99
CA LYS A 2 -4.29 -2.31 3.55
C LYS A 2 -4.73 -3.19 4.71
N ILE A 3 -5.46 -4.27 4.41
CA ILE A 3 -5.86 -5.29 5.39
C ILE A 3 -5.64 -6.69 4.82
N HIS A 4 -5.66 -7.71 5.68
CA HIS A 4 -5.52 -9.10 5.24
C HIS A 4 -6.78 -9.63 4.53
N GLU A 5 -6.61 -10.67 3.72
CA GLU A 5 -7.69 -11.31 2.97
C GLU A 5 -8.85 -11.77 3.88
N TYR A 6 -8.55 -12.39 5.04
CA TYR A 6 -9.59 -12.83 5.96
C TYR A 6 -10.42 -11.69 6.54
N GLN A 7 -9.81 -10.50 6.74
CA GLN A 7 -10.48 -9.29 7.19
C GLN A 7 -11.33 -8.70 6.05
N SER A 8 -10.79 -8.67 4.82
CA SER A 8 -11.54 -8.28 3.62
C SER A 8 -12.79 -9.14 3.44
N LYS A 9 -12.67 -10.46 3.61
CA LYS A 9 -13.80 -11.39 3.56
C LYS A 9 -14.80 -11.19 4.71
N ALA A 10 -14.34 -10.79 5.90
CA ALA A 10 -15.23 -10.45 7.00
C ALA A 10 -16.11 -9.24 6.65
N ILE A 11 -15.53 -8.20 6.03
CA ILE A 11 -16.27 -7.05 5.51
C ILE A 11 -17.25 -7.49 4.41
N LEU A 12 -16.79 -8.27 3.42
CA LEU A 12 -17.63 -8.77 2.33
C LEU A 12 -18.88 -9.51 2.84
N ARG A 13 -18.75 -10.34 3.90
CA ARG A 13 -19.90 -11.01 4.52
C ARG A 13 -20.90 -10.02 5.11
N GLN A 14 -20.46 -8.92 5.73
CA GLN A 14 -21.36 -7.88 6.25
C GLN A 14 -22.17 -7.21 5.14
N PHE A 15 -21.60 -7.12 3.94
CA PHE A 15 -22.26 -6.58 2.74
C PHE A 15 -22.91 -7.67 1.87
N HIS A 16 -23.11 -8.87 2.41
CA HIS A 16 -23.79 -9.98 1.72
C HIS A 16 -23.12 -10.43 0.41
N VAL A 17 -21.83 -10.23 0.25
CA VAL A 17 -21.04 -10.82 -0.84
C VAL A 17 -20.66 -12.23 -0.47
N PRO A 18 -21.00 -13.25 -1.29
CA PRO A 18 -20.63 -14.64 -1.01
C PRO A 18 -19.13 -14.85 -1.01
N VAL A 19 -18.60 -15.44 0.04
CA VAL A 19 -17.19 -15.82 0.21
C VAL A 19 -17.10 -17.23 0.80
N PRO A 20 -16.00 -17.98 0.61
CA PRO A 20 -15.79 -19.27 1.28
C PRO A 20 -15.85 -19.14 2.81
N ASN A 21 -16.25 -20.21 3.50
CA ASN A 21 -16.04 -20.25 4.93
C ASN A 21 -14.56 -20.40 5.23
N GLY A 22 -14.10 -19.68 6.24
CA GLY A 22 -12.69 -19.69 6.60
C GLY A 22 -12.45 -19.13 7.98
N MET A 23 -11.33 -19.53 8.57
CA MET A 23 -10.91 -19.13 9.91
C MET A 23 -9.45 -18.70 9.88
N PRO A 24 -9.13 -17.48 10.36
CA PRO A 24 -7.74 -17.07 10.59
C PRO A 24 -7.15 -17.86 11.77
N VAL A 25 -5.88 -18.25 11.63
CA VAL A 25 -5.15 -19.03 12.64
C VAL A 25 -3.73 -18.53 12.79
N PHE A 26 -3.16 -18.66 14.00
CA PHE A 26 -1.85 -18.13 14.36
C PHE A 26 -0.86 -19.22 14.79
N SER A 27 -1.32 -20.48 14.83
CA SER A 27 -0.51 -21.65 15.12
C SER A 27 -0.95 -22.85 14.28
N VAL A 28 -0.09 -23.88 14.23
CA VAL A 28 -0.40 -25.14 13.53
C VAL A 28 -1.54 -25.88 14.22
N ASP A 29 -1.61 -25.82 15.54
CA ASP A 29 -2.68 -26.48 16.31
C ASP A 29 -4.04 -25.80 16.04
N GLU A 30 -4.07 -24.47 15.99
CA GLU A 30 -5.27 -23.73 15.58
C GLU A 30 -5.67 -24.05 14.14
N ALA A 31 -4.70 -24.29 13.23
CA ALA A 31 -5.01 -24.68 11.84
C ALA A 31 -5.71 -26.05 11.76
N LEU A 32 -5.30 -26.99 12.58
CA LEU A 32 -5.96 -28.29 12.68
C LEU A 32 -7.38 -28.17 13.25
N GLN A 33 -7.55 -27.41 14.33
CA GLN A 33 -8.87 -27.17 14.92
C GLN A 33 -9.81 -26.44 13.94
N ALA A 34 -9.31 -25.46 13.19
CA ALA A 34 -10.07 -24.75 12.16
C ALA A 34 -10.50 -25.70 11.04
N ALA A 35 -9.59 -26.53 10.54
CA ALA A 35 -9.89 -27.52 9.51
C ALA A 35 -10.93 -28.53 9.97
N GLU A 36 -10.83 -29.05 11.21
CA GLU A 36 -11.81 -29.96 11.81
C GLU A 36 -13.19 -29.30 11.91
N LYS A 37 -13.25 -28.02 12.38
CA LYS A 37 -14.50 -27.28 12.51
C LYS A 37 -15.16 -26.94 11.17
N LEU A 38 -14.37 -26.64 10.14
CA LEU A 38 -14.88 -26.37 8.78
C LEU A 38 -15.44 -27.65 8.13
N GLY A 39 -14.92 -28.82 8.51
CA GLY A 39 -15.24 -30.08 7.88
C GLY A 39 -14.54 -30.24 6.51
N GLY A 40 -14.39 -31.45 6.04
CA GLY A 40 -13.71 -31.74 4.78
C GLY A 40 -14.66 -32.03 3.63
N PRO A 41 -14.19 -32.40 2.43
CA PRO A 41 -12.96 -33.20 2.24
C PRO A 41 -11.72 -32.41 1.79
N VAL A 42 -11.80 -31.11 1.56
CA VAL A 42 -10.70 -30.34 1.02
C VAL A 42 -10.62 -28.98 1.73
N TRP A 43 -9.42 -28.58 2.08
CA TRP A 43 -9.14 -27.27 2.68
C TRP A 43 -8.07 -26.53 1.88
N VAL A 44 -8.10 -25.21 1.96
CA VAL A 44 -7.05 -24.36 1.42
C VAL A 44 -6.31 -23.69 2.58
N VAL A 45 -4.98 -23.87 2.63
CA VAL A 45 -4.09 -23.22 3.60
C VAL A 45 -3.47 -22.03 2.92
N LYS A 46 -3.80 -20.81 3.38
CA LYS A 46 -3.40 -19.54 2.73
C LYS A 46 -2.57 -18.67 3.67
N ALA A 47 -1.36 -18.31 3.26
CA ALA A 47 -0.59 -17.26 3.90
C ALA A 47 -1.37 -15.95 3.93
N GLN A 48 -1.29 -15.21 5.03
CA GLN A 48 -1.89 -13.87 5.16
C GLN A 48 -0.79 -12.84 5.24
N ILE A 49 -0.55 -12.14 4.14
CA ILE A 49 0.33 -10.98 4.00
C ILE A 49 -0.36 -9.92 3.11
N HIS A 50 0.06 -8.65 3.20
CA HIS A 50 -0.50 -7.56 2.40
C HIS A 50 0.03 -7.51 0.96
N ALA A 51 0.31 -8.68 0.36
CA ALA A 51 0.79 -8.81 -1.02
C ALA A 51 0.00 -9.84 -1.80
N GLY A 52 -0.18 -9.60 -3.09
CA GLY A 52 -0.72 -10.54 -4.05
C GLY A 52 0.33 -11.56 -4.52
N GLY A 53 -0.09 -12.50 -5.40
CA GLY A 53 0.81 -13.51 -5.96
C GLY A 53 1.24 -14.60 -5.00
N ARG A 54 0.58 -14.73 -3.85
CA ARG A 54 0.91 -15.69 -2.77
C ARG A 54 0.92 -17.14 -3.26
N GLY A 55 0.01 -17.50 -4.18
CA GLY A 55 -0.04 -18.85 -4.77
C GLY A 55 1.23 -19.19 -5.53
N LYS A 56 1.71 -18.27 -6.40
CA LYS A 56 2.97 -18.45 -7.16
C LYS A 56 4.19 -18.51 -6.24
N GLY A 57 4.16 -17.84 -5.09
CA GLY A 57 5.20 -17.85 -4.08
C GLY A 57 5.17 -19.07 -3.13
N GLY A 58 4.22 -19.99 -3.29
CA GLY A 58 4.08 -21.17 -2.43
C GLY A 58 3.29 -20.94 -1.13
N GLY A 59 2.71 -19.74 -0.96
CA GLY A 59 1.92 -19.36 0.22
C GLY A 59 0.46 -19.82 0.20
N VAL A 60 0.02 -20.60 -0.82
CA VAL A 60 -1.34 -21.15 -0.92
C VAL A 60 -1.25 -22.61 -1.32
N LYS A 61 -1.82 -23.50 -0.51
CA LYS A 61 -1.79 -24.95 -0.75
C LYS A 61 -3.15 -25.60 -0.48
N LEU A 62 -3.50 -26.58 -1.32
CA LEU A 62 -4.71 -27.37 -1.21
C LEU A 62 -4.41 -28.64 -0.42
N ALA A 63 -5.08 -28.83 0.70
CA ALA A 63 -4.96 -30.01 1.57
C ALA A 63 -6.18 -30.93 1.40
N LYS A 64 -5.93 -32.24 1.26
CA LYS A 64 -6.96 -33.27 1.07
C LYS A 64 -7.19 -34.14 2.31
N ASN A 65 -6.41 -33.91 3.35
CA ASN A 65 -6.51 -34.61 4.64
C ASN A 65 -5.84 -33.77 5.74
N MET A 66 -6.08 -34.10 7.00
CA MET A 66 -5.58 -33.41 8.16
C MET A 66 -4.04 -33.39 8.27
N ALA A 67 -3.38 -34.48 7.78
CA ALA A 67 -1.92 -34.54 7.77
C ALA A 67 -1.31 -33.53 6.81
N GLU A 68 -1.94 -33.31 5.66
CA GLU A 68 -1.55 -32.25 4.71
C GLU A 68 -1.82 -30.85 5.27
N VAL A 69 -2.95 -30.63 5.97
CA VAL A 69 -3.21 -29.37 6.66
C VAL A 69 -2.07 -29.04 7.63
N LYS A 70 -1.68 -30.04 8.47
CA LYS A 70 -0.57 -29.87 9.41
C LYS A 70 0.75 -29.58 8.71
N ALA A 71 1.07 -30.33 7.67
CA ALA A 71 2.32 -30.19 6.92
C ALA A 71 2.40 -28.78 6.27
N PHE A 72 1.36 -28.37 5.57
CA PHE A 72 1.32 -27.06 4.88
C PHE A 72 1.26 -25.89 5.86
N ALA A 73 0.50 -25.99 6.95
CA ALA A 73 0.52 -24.98 8.00
C ALA A 73 1.92 -24.83 8.62
N SER A 74 2.62 -25.92 8.90
CA SER A 74 3.98 -25.90 9.43
C SER A 74 5.01 -25.33 8.45
N GLU A 75 4.82 -25.53 7.15
CA GLU A 75 5.71 -25.02 6.11
C GLU A 75 5.50 -23.51 5.88
N ILE A 76 4.24 -23.08 5.82
CA ILE A 76 3.90 -21.71 5.42
C ILE A 76 3.99 -20.73 6.60
N LEU A 77 3.58 -21.15 7.81
CA LEU A 77 3.63 -20.27 8.99
C LEU A 77 5.07 -19.99 9.38
N GLY A 78 5.43 -18.72 9.41
CA GLY A 78 6.78 -18.24 9.73
C GLY A 78 7.74 -18.15 8.54
N MET A 79 7.35 -18.61 7.33
CA MET A 79 8.17 -18.48 6.14
C MET A 79 8.35 -17.01 5.72
N GLN A 80 9.45 -16.69 5.04
CA GLN A 80 9.61 -15.46 4.27
C GLN A 80 9.01 -15.67 2.89
N LEU A 81 7.83 -15.13 2.66
CA LEU A 81 7.12 -15.29 1.39
C LEU A 81 7.55 -14.19 0.43
N ILE A 82 8.13 -14.59 -0.69
CA ILE A 82 8.55 -13.69 -1.76
C ILE A 82 7.52 -13.76 -2.88
N THR A 83 6.99 -12.62 -3.27
CA THR A 83 6.09 -12.46 -4.42
C THR A 83 6.57 -11.26 -5.26
N HIS A 84 5.98 -11.05 -6.43
CA HIS A 84 6.29 -9.88 -7.26
C HIS A 84 5.85 -8.54 -6.60
N GLN A 85 5.04 -8.59 -5.54
CA GLN A 85 4.57 -7.41 -4.79
C GLN A 85 5.29 -7.21 -3.45
N THR A 86 6.16 -8.12 -3.02
CA THR A 86 6.97 -7.97 -1.82
C THR A 86 8.33 -7.37 -2.15
N SER A 87 9.04 -6.88 -1.13
CA SER A 87 10.47 -6.59 -1.26
C SER A 87 11.26 -7.86 -1.62
N PRO A 88 12.50 -7.76 -2.11
CA PRO A 88 13.35 -8.91 -2.38
C PRO A 88 13.64 -9.78 -1.15
N SER A 89 13.53 -9.22 0.06
CA SER A 89 13.66 -9.95 1.33
C SER A 89 12.41 -10.74 1.69
N GLY A 90 11.30 -10.54 0.97
CA GLY A 90 10.01 -11.14 1.24
C GLY A 90 9.29 -10.53 2.45
N GLN A 91 8.13 -11.09 2.76
CA GLN A 91 7.31 -10.75 3.93
C GLN A 91 7.14 -11.99 4.82
N LYS A 92 7.34 -11.83 6.12
CA LYS A 92 7.16 -12.93 7.08
C LYS A 92 5.69 -13.28 7.24
N VAL A 93 5.33 -14.54 7.03
CA VAL A 93 3.97 -15.05 7.26
C VAL A 93 3.74 -15.27 8.75
N ARG A 94 2.91 -14.45 9.38
CA ARG A 94 2.63 -14.51 10.82
C ARG A 94 1.28 -15.18 11.14
N ARG A 95 0.44 -15.39 10.13
CA ARG A 95 -0.89 -15.97 10.26
C ARG A 95 -1.31 -16.67 8.97
N LEU A 96 -2.23 -17.59 9.10
CA LEU A 96 -2.82 -18.31 7.98
C LEU A 96 -4.33 -18.10 7.96
N LEU A 97 -4.93 -18.35 6.80
CA LEU A 97 -6.37 -18.55 6.65
C LEU A 97 -6.59 -19.99 6.21
N ILE A 98 -7.36 -20.73 6.99
CA ILE A 98 -7.85 -22.07 6.61
C ILE A 98 -9.25 -21.89 6.05
N GLU A 99 -9.46 -22.29 4.80
CA GLU A 99 -10.73 -22.15 4.08
C GLU A 99 -11.26 -23.47 3.54
N ASP A 100 -12.59 -23.51 3.30
CA ASP A 100 -13.22 -24.55 2.50
C ASP A 100 -12.66 -24.56 1.08
N GLY A 101 -12.49 -25.74 0.51
CA GLY A 101 -12.27 -25.89 -0.93
C GLY A 101 -13.49 -25.41 -1.73
N ALA A 102 -13.27 -24.80 -2.88
CA ALA A 102 -14.32 -24.36 -3.79
C ALA A 102 -14.34 -25.20 -5.07
N ASP A 103 -15.54 -25.48 -5.59
CA ASP A 103 -15.73 -26.16 -6.88
C ASP A 103 -15.68 -25.13 -8.02
N ILE A 104 -14.45 -24.79 -8.45
CA ILE A 104 -14.18 -23.71 -9.41
C ILE A 104 -14.45 -24.22 -10.84
N LYS A 105 -15.48 -23.67 -11.48
CA LYS A 105 -15.78 -23.88 -12.90
C LYS A 105 -15.13 -22.86 -13.80
N LYS A 106 -15.10 -21.57 -13.36
CA LYS A 106 -14.51 -20.46 -14.09
C LYS A 106 -14.02 -19.41 -13.10
N GLU A 107 -12.90 -18.79 -13.42
CA GLU A 107 -12.32 -17.66 -12.69
C GLU A 107 -12.46 -16.37 -13.48
N TYR A 108 -12.76 -15.30 -12.78
CA TYR A 108 -12.88 -13.94 -13.31
C TYR A 108 -12.07 -12.98 -12.46
N TYR A 109 -11.67 -11.88 -13.07
CA TYR A 109 -11.16 -10.71 -12.36
C TYR A 109 -12.25 -9.68 -12.16
N PHE A 110 -12.31 -9.04 -11.00
CA PHE A 110 -13.21 -7.94 -10.71
C PHE A 110 -12.55 -6.94 -9.76
N SER A 111 -12.55 -5.65 -10.11
CA SER A 111 -12.07 -4.62 -9.21
C SER A 111 -12.86 -3.33 -9.32
N ILE A 112 -12.81 -2.51 -8.27
CA ILE A 112 -13.40 -1.18 -8.20
C ILE A 112 -12.35 -0.23 -7.66
N LEU A 113 -12.14 0.89 -8.35
CA LEU A 113 -11.24 1.97 -7.94
C LEU A 113 -11.74 3.31 -8.47
N THR A 114 -11.13 4.40 -8.00
CA THR A 114 -11.41 5.74 -8.51
C THR A 114 -10.49 6.05 -9.69
N ASP A 115 -11.08 6.36 -10.85
CA ASP A 115 -10.35 6.91 -11.99
C ASP A 115 -10.21 8.44 -11.86
N ARG A 116 -8.99 8.88 -11.65
CA ARG A 116 -8.68 10.31 -11.46
C ARG A 116 -8.87 11.14 -12.72
N ALA A 117 -8.69 10.54 -13.90
CA ALA A 117 -8.81 11.24 -15.16
C ALA A 117 -10.26 11.62 -15.47
N THR A 118 -11.21 10.71 -15.23
CA THR A 118 -12.64 10.94 -15.44
C THR A 118 -13.38 11.44 -14.20
N GLN A 119 -12.72 11.41 -13.03
CA GLN A 119 -13.32 11.73 -11.72
C GLN A 119 -14.54 10.87 -11.38
N LYS A 120 -14.52 9.61 -11.84
CA LYS A 120 -15.58 8.61 -11.60
C LYS A 120 -14.99 7.36 -10.96
N ASN A 121 -15.87 6.56 -10.37
CA ASN A 121 -15.48 5.21 -10.02
C ASN A 121 -15.46 4.36 -11.29
N VAL A 122 -14.53 3.43 -11.39
CA VAL A 122 -14.44 2.48 -12.49
C VAL A 122 -14.48 1.06 -11.95
N VAL A 123 -15.35 0.26 -12.53
CA VAL A 123 -15.35 -1.20 -12.39
C VAL A 123 -14.52 -1.76 -13.53
N MET A 124 -13.48 -2.53 -13.17
CA MET A 124 -12.70 -3.30 -14.13
C MET A 124 -13.00 -4.77 -13.95
N ALA A 125 -13.30 -5.47 -15.03
CA ALA A 125 -13.59 -6.90 -15.01
C ALA A 125 -12.95 -7.61 -16.20
N SER A 126 -12.58 -8.89 -16.01
CA SER A 126 -12.00 -9.72 -17.08
C SER A 126 -12.42 -11.18 -16.93
N SER A 127 -12.50 -11.88 -18.07
CA SER A 127 -12.63 -13.34 -18.10
C SER A 127 -11.36 -14.08 -17.71
N GLU A 128 -10.25 -13.36 -17.54
CA GLU A 128 -8.93 -13.88 -17.15
C GLU A 128 -8.71 -13.66 -15.64
N GLY A 129 -9.37 -14.48 -14.82
CA GLY A 129 -9.20 -14.48 -13.36
C GLY A 129 -8.00 -15.31 -12.91
N GLY A 130 -7.56 -15.08 -11.65
CA GLY A 130 -6.41 -15.78 -11.07
C GLY A 130 -5.05 -15.41 -11.66
N MET A 131 -5.02 -14.46 -12.59
CA MET A 131 -3.82 -13.94 -13.24
C MET A 131 -3.48 -12.53 -12.75
N ASP A 132 -2.24 -12.11 -12.98
CA ASP A 132 -1.83 -10.71 -12.82
C ASP A 132 -2.56 -9.83 -13.83
N ILE A 133 -3.35 -8.88 -13.35
CA ILE A 133 -4.14 -8.01 -14.23
C ILE A 133 -3.26 -7.08 -15.07
N GLU A 134 -2.10 -6.70 -14.57
CA GLU A 134 -1.10 -5.92 -15.29
C GLU A 134 -0.55 -6.69 -16.49
N GLU A 135 -0.37 -8.01 -16.35
CA GLU A 135 0.04 -8.88 -17.46
C GLU A 135 -1.08 -9.00 -18.51
N VAL A 136 -2.33 -9.13 -18.08
CA VAL A 136 -3.50 -9.12 -18.97
C VAL A 136 -3.61 -7.78 -19.69
N ALA A 137 -3.44 -6.67 -18.98
CA ALA A 137 -3.47 -5.32 -19.56
C ALA A 137 -2.37 -5.09 -20.61
N ALA A 138 -1.20 -5.68 -20.40
CA ALA A 138 -0.08 -5.55 -21.33
C ALA A 138 -0.22 -6.45 -22.57
N LYS A 139 -0.76 -7.68 -22.43
CA LYS A 139 -0.81 -8.69 -23.51
C LYS A 139 -2.15 -8.74 -24.25
N THR A 140 -3.25 -8.55 -23.54
CA THR A 140 -4.62 -8.73 -24.04
C THR A 140 -5.58 -7.69 -23.45
N PRO A 141 -5.31 -6.37 -23.66
CA PRO A 141 -6.09 -5.29 -23.04
C PRO A 141 -7.58 -5.32 -23.42
N GLU A 142 -7.92 -5.89 -24.57
CA GLU A 142 -9.29 -6.08 -25.05
C GLU A 142 -10.12 -7.05 -24.17
N LYS A 143 -9.48 -7.86 -23.33
CA LYS A 143 -10.15 -8.73 -22.36
C LYS A 143 -10.53 -8.01 -21.06
N ILE A 144 -10.13 -6.76 -20.88
CA ILE A 144 -10.46 -5.95 -19.73
C ILE A 144 -11.61 -5.02 -20.08
N ILE A 145 -12.74 -5.23 -19.43
CA ILE A 145 -13.90 -4.36 -19.52
C ILE A 145 -13.78 -3.27 -18.46
N LYS A 146 -14.05 -2.03 -18.86
CA LYS A 146 -14.08 -0.86 -17.95
C LYS A 146 -15.45 -0.21 -18.02
N VAL A 147 -16.14 -0.18 -16.90
CA VAL A 147 -17.45 0.48 -16.76
C VAL A 147 -17.30 1.63 -15.76
N PHE A 148 -17.52 2.85 -16.24
CA PHE A 148 -17.45 4.04 -15.41
C PHE A 148 -18.80 4.29 -14.72
N VAL A 149 -18.73 4.42 -13.40
CA VAL A 149 -19.89 4.57 -12.54
C VAL A 149 -19.95 5.99 -12.01
N ASP A 150 -21.10 6.65 -12.21
CA ASP A 150 -21.36 7.93 -11.57
C ASP A 150 -21.55 7.70 -10.06
N PRO A 151 -20.72 8.30 -9.20
CA PRO A 151 -20.79 8.09 -7.77
C PRO A 151 -22.12 8.55 -7.14
N LEU A 152 -22.85 9.47 -7.78
CA LEU A 152 -24.14 9.93 -7.31
C LEU A 152 -25.27 8.95 -7.65
N VAL A 153 -25.09 8.09 -8.66
CA VAL A 153 -26.09 7.11 -9.11
C VAL A 153 -25.81 5.71 -8.57
N GLY A 154 -24.50 5.36 -8.46
CA GLY A 154 -24.07 4.02 -8.14
C GLY A 154 -24.11 3.06 -9.33
N LEU A 155 -23.75 1.80 -9.10
CA LEU A 155 -23.71 0.76 -10.14
C LEU A 155 -25.13 0.28 -10.50
N THR A 156 -25.57 0.54 -11.75
CA THR A 156 -26.91 0.22 -12.25
C THR A 156 -27.03 -1.23 -12.73
N ASP A 157 -28.26 -1.74 -12.85
CA ASP A 157 -28.51 -3.10 -13.40
C ASP A 157 -27.98 -3.25 -14.82
N THR A 158 -28.16 -2.23 -15.66
CA THR A 158 -27.64 -2.23 -17.04
C THR A 158 -26.13 -2.36 -17.08
N GLN A 159 -25.42 -1.66 -16.20
CA GLN A 159 -23.97 -1.76 -16.08
C GLN A 159 -23.53 -3.11 -15.53
N CYS A 160 -24.28 -3.68 -14.58
CA CYS A 160 -24.02 -5.04 -14.11
C CYS A 160 -24.17 -6.07 -15.23
N ASP A 161 -25.19 -5.92 -16.08
CA ASP A 161 -25.39 -6.79 -17.25
C ASP A 161 -24.28 -6.63 -18.29
N GLU A 162 -23.86 -5.40 -18.55
CA GLU A 162 -22.71 -5.12 -19.43
C GLU A 162 -21.45 -5.84 -18.94
N ILE A 163 -21.13 -5.73 -17.65
CA ILE A 163 -19.99 -6.41 -17.04
C ILE A 163 -20.15 -7.93 -17.16
N ALA A 164 -21.28 -8.48 -16.69
CA ALA A 164 -21.50 -9.91 -16.64
C ALA A 164 -21.45 -10.57 -18.03
N ASN A 165 -22.11 -9.97 -19.03
CA ASN A 165 -22.07 -10.47 -20.41
C ASN A 165 -20.67 -10.34 -21.01
N GLY A 166 -20.00 -9.24 -20.75
CA GLY A 166 -18.68 -8.97 -21.29
C GLY A 166 -17.59 -9.93 -20.79
N ILE A 167 -17.68 -10.40 -19.54
CA ILE A 167 -16.75 -11.42 -19.00
C ILE A 167 -17.25 -12.85 -19.20
N GLY A 168 -18.46 -13.03 -19.80
CA GLY A 168 -19.00 -14.35 -20.13
C GLY A 168 -19.64 -15.10 -18.95
N ILE A 169 -20.30 -14.39 -18.02
CA ILE A 169 -21.11 -15.03 -16.99
C ILE A 169 -22.36 -15.65 -17.64
N PRO A 170 -22.69 -16.93 -17.34
CA PRO A 170 -23.85 -17.59 -17.91
C PRO A 170 -25.17 -16.89 -17.55
N ALA A 171 -26.14 -16.90 -18.46
CA ALA A 171 -27.45 -16.30 -18.26
C ALA A 171 -28.18 -16.78 -16.99
N SER A 172 -27.98 -18.05 -16.61
CA SER A 172 -28.52 -18.62 -15.37
C SER A 172 -28.00 -17.98 -14.10
N SER A 173 -26.84 -17.32 -14.15
CA SER A 173 -26.17 -16.71 -12.99
C SER A 173 -26.26 -15.16 -13.00
N LEU A 174 -26.89 -14.55 -14.01
CA LEU A 174 -26.95 -13.08 -14.15
C LEU A 174 -27.61 -12.38 -12.96
N THR A 175 -28.70 -12.94 -12.44
CA THR A 175 -29.39 -12.33 -11.29
C THR A 175 -28.47 -12.23 -10.06
N GLN A 176 -27.77 -13.31 -9.76
CA GLN A 176 -26.81 -13.31 -8.65
C GLN A 176 -25.60 -12.42 -8.96
N ALA A 177 -25.12 -12.38 -10.22
CA ALA A 177 -24.02 -11.50 -10.63
C ALA A 177 -24.36 -10.04 -10.35
N ARG A 178 -25.55 -9.57 -10.72
CA ARG A 178 -26.00 -8.21 -10.42
C ARG A 178 -25.98 -7.91 -8.93
N GLU A 179 -26.49 -8.83 -8.12
CA GLU A 179 -26.51 -8.69 -6.67
C GLU A 179 -25.08 -8.60 -6.10
N VAL A 180 -24.20 -9.51 -6.50
CA VAL A 180 -22.80 -9.55 -6.07
C VAL A 180 -22.07 -8.26 -6.48
N PHE A 181 -22.21 -7.80 -7.72
CA PHE A 181 -21.53 -6.59 -8.20
C PHE A 181 -22.03 -5.33 -7.47
N LYS A 182 -23.32 -5.21 -7.24
CA LYS A 182 -23.89 -4.10 -6.46
C LYS A 182 -23.41 -4.11 -5.01
N ASN A 183 -23.35 -5.29 -4.40
CA ASN A 183 -22.87 -5.45 -3.03
C ASN A 183 -21.36 -5.14 -2.93
N LEU A 184 -20.54 -5.53 -3.92
CA LEU A 184 -19.14 -5.14 -4.02
C LEU A 184 -18.99 -3.63 -4.17
N TYR A 185 -19.80 -3.00 -5.04
CA TYR A 185 -19.78 -1.55 -5.21
C TYR A 185 -20.23 -0.83 -3.92
N LYS A 186 -21.26 -1.33 -3.25
CA LYS A 186 -21.72 -0.81 -1.97
C LYS A 186 -20.62 -0.95 -0.89
N THR A 187 -19.93 -2.09 -0.87
CA THR A 187 -18.79 -2.29 0.03
C THR A 187 -17.71 -1.23 -0.21
N TYR A 188 -17.30 -1.06 -1.48
CA TYR A 188 -16.32 -0.06 -1.88
C TYR A 188 -16.71 1.36 -1.42
N TRP A 189 -17.96 1.75 -1.66
CA TRP A 189 -18.47 3.09 -1.37
C TRP A 189 -18.63 3.35 0.12
N ASP A 190 -19.30 2.45 0.83
CA ASP A 190 -19.66 2.65 2.24
C ASP A 190 -18.46 2.51 3.19
N THR A 191 -17.37 1.88 2.76
CA THR A 191 -16.16 1.70 3.57
C THR A 191 -15.04 2.68 3.20
N ASP A 192 -15.28 3.61 2.29
CA ASP A 192 -14.24 4.50 1.72
C ASP A 192 -13.02 3.73 1.22
N ALA A 193 -13.26 2.59 0.59
CA ALA A 193 -12.17 1.86 -0.03
C ALA A 193 -11.62 2.64 -1.23
N SER A 194 -10.33 2.70 -1.38
CA SER A 194 -9.64 3.21 -2.59
C SER A 194 -9.46 2.13 -3.65
N LEU A 195 -9.48 0.86 -3.21
CA LEU A 195 -9.45 -0.33 -4.05
C LEU A 195 -10.24 -1.47 -3.39
N VAL A 196 -11.12 -2.10 -4.17
CA VAL A 196 -11.66 -3.43 -3.90
C VAL A 196 -11.29 -4.30 -5.08
N GLU A 197 -10.47 -5.32 -4.86
CA GLU A 197 -10.03 -6.26 -5.88
C GLU A 197 -10.40 -7.68 -5.46
N ILE A 198 -11.08 -8.37 -6.37
CA ILE A 198 -11.49 -9.79 -6.24
C ILE A 198 -10.80 -10.56 -7.35
N ASN A 199 -9.78 -11.34 -6.98
CA ASN A 199 -8.98 -12.06 -7.96
C ASN A 199 -8.51 -13.43 -7.42
N PRO A 200 -9.32 -14.48 -7.69
CA PRO A 200 -10.47 -14.52 -8.58
C PRO A 200 -11.83 -14.29 -7.91
N LEU A 201 -12.76 -13.75 -8.68
CA LEU A 201 -14.18 -13.98 -8.52
C LEU A 201 -14.50 -15.28 -9.27
N ILE A 202 -15.23 -16.22 -8.66
CA ILE A 202 -15.44 -17.53 -9.26
C ILE A 202 -16.92 -17.81 -9.57
N LEU A 203 -17.12 -18.59 -10.64
CA LEU A 203 -18.35 -19.31 -10.88
C LEU A 203 -18.14 -20.77 -10.43
N GLU A 204 -18.95 -21.23 -9.49
CA GLU A 204 -18.94 -22.62 -9.02
C GLU A 204 -19.72 -23.54 -9.97
N GLY A 205 -19.49 -24.86 -9.89
CA GLY A 205 -20.18 -25.86 -10.71
C GLY A 205 -21.71 -25.83 -10.55
N ASN A 206 -22.20 -25.42 -9.39
CA ASN A 206 -23.64 -25.22 -9.11
C ASN A 206 -24.23 -23.92 -9.70
N GLY A 207 -23.41 -23.08 -10.34
CA GLY A 207 -23.80 -21.81 -10.92
C GLY A 207 -23.71 -20.59 -9.97
N ASN A 208 -23.27 -20.77 -8.73
CA ASN A 208 -23.10 -19.68 -7.77
C ASN A 208 -21.85 -18.87 -8.07
N ILE A 209 -21.93 -17.57 -7.76
CA ILE A 209 -20.80 -16.63 -7.85
C ILE A 209 -20.29 -16.35 -6.45
N LYS A 210 -18.95 -16.40 -6.28
CA LYS A 210 -18.29 -16.23 -4.98
C LYS A 210 -16.96 -15.48 -5.11
N ALA A 211 -16.64 -14.58 -4.17
CA ALA A 211 -15.34 -13.96 -4.09
C ALA A 211 -14.36 -14.93 -3.39
N LEU A 212 -13.41 -15.49 -4.15
CA LEU A 212 -12.48 -16.49 -3.63
C LEU A 212 -11.25 -15.87 -2.96
N ASP A 213 -10.78 -14.73 -3.48
CA ASP A 213 -9.74 -13.92 -2.86
C ASP A 213 -10.18 -12.45 -2.89
N ALA A 214 -9.75 -11.69 -1.90
CA ALA A 214 -10.13 -10.29 -1.76
C ALA A 214 -8.96 -9.47 -1.22
N LYS A 215 -8.69 -8.35 -1.89
CA LYS A 215 -7.69 -7.36 -1.51
C LYS A 215 -8.35 -6.00 -1.41
N PHE A 216 -8.25 -5.37 -0.25
CA PHE A 216 -8.81 -4.06 0.02
C PHE A 216 -7.71 -3.08 0.38
N ASP A 217 -7.86 -1.88 -0.14
CA ASP A 217 -7.12 -0.71 0.30
C ASP A 217 -8.11 0.41 0.62
N PHE A 218 -7.93 1.08 1.74
CA PHE A 218 -8.83 2.13 2.23
C PHE A 218 -8.17 3.49 2.14
N ASP A 219 -8.96 4.52 1.86
CA ASP A 219 -8.51 5.90 1.91
C ASP A 219 -8.13 6.28 3.35
N ALA A 220 -6.84 6.52 3.57
CA ALA A 220 -6.33 6.87 4.89
C ALA A 220 -6.95 8.17 5.44
N ASN A 221 -7.40 9.08 4.56
CA ASN A 221 -8.05 10.33 4.96
C ASN A 221 -9.47 10.12 5.49
N ALA A 222 -10.10 8.97 5.21
CA ALA A 222 -11.44 8.64 5.66
C ALA A 222 -11.48 7.74 6.91
N LEU A 223 -10.35 7.17 7.33
CA LEU A 223 -10.29 6.19 8.42
C LEU A 223 -10.80 6.72 9.76
N PHE A 224 -10.79 8.03 9.98
CA PHE A 224 -11.33 8.64 11.21
C PHE A 224 -12.82 8.31 11.43
N ARG A 225 -13.57 7.97 10.38
CA ARG A 225 -14.98 7.57 10.46
C ARG A 225 -15.21 6.06 10.39
N HIS A 226 -14.14 5.26 10.31
CA HIS A 226 -14.16 3.80 10.24
C HIS A 226 -13.27 3.16 11.33
N PRO A 227 -13.56 3.36 12.63
CA PRO A 227 -12.75 2.82 13.72
C PRO A 227 -12.69 1.28 13.70
N GLU A 228 -13.73 0.61 13.19
CA GLU A 228 -13.78 -0.85 13.00
C GLU A 228 -12.79 -1.34 11.93
N ILE A 229 -12.52 -0.52 10.90
CA ILE A 229 -11.52 -0.82 9.87
C ILE A 229 -10.11 -0.52 10.40
N VAL A 230 -9.95 0.58 11.15
CA VAL A 230 -8.67 0.90 11.81
C VAL A 230 -8.21 -0.24 12.73
N ALA A 231 -9.13 -0.92 13.40
CA ALA A 231 -8.82 -2.08 14.25
C ALA A 231 -8.22 -3.27 13.48
N TYR A 232 -8.32 -3.30 12.16
CA TYR A 232 -7.70 -4.32 11.30
C TYR A 232 -6.27 -4.00 10.89
N ARG A 233 -5.74 -2.82 11.26
CA ARG A 233 -4.37 -2.44 10.93
C ARG A 233 -3.36 -3.44 11.48
N ASP A 234 -2.42 -3.82 10.64
CA ASP A 234 -1.30 -4.71 11.00
C ASP A 234 0.02 -3.97 10.75
N GLU A 235 0.59 -3.43 11.82
CA GLU A 235 1.86 -2.68 11.73
C GLU A 235 3.04 -3.58 11.31
N ASP A 236 2.97 -4.88 11.52
CA ASP A 236 3.98 -5.83 11.05
C ASP A 236 4.05 -5.94 9.51
N GLU A 237 3.02 -5.46 8.81
CA GLU A 237 2.93 -5.43 7.34
C GLU A 237 3.27 -4.05 6.74
N GLU A 238 3.54 -3.06 7.58
CA GLU A 238 3.88 -1.69 7.18
C GLU A 238 5.40 -1.46 7.25
N ASP A 239 5.88 -0.42 6.57
CA ASP A 239 7.28 -0.01 6.67
C ASP A 239 7.58 0.56 8.07
N PRO A 240 8.59 0.03 8.79
CA PRO A 240 8.89 0.50 10.15
C PRO A 240 9.25 1.99 10.23
N ALA A 241 9.83 2.57 9.17
CA ALA A 241 10.15 4.00 9.13
C ALA A 241 8.88 4.85 8.97
N GLU A 242 7.91 4.38 8.19
CA GLU A 242 6.61 5.03 8.03
C GLU A 242 5.80 5.00 9.34
N ILE A 243 5.82 3.85 10.05
CA ILE A 243 5.19 3.72 11.38
C ILE A 243 5.84 4.67 12.38
N GLU A 244 7.18 4.72 12.40
CA GLU A 244 7.89 5.61 13.32
C GLU A 244 7.60 7.08 13.01
N ALA A 245 7.59 7.47 11.73
CA ALA A 245 7.27 8.82 11.28
C ALA A 245 5.85 9.26 11.70
N SER A 246 4.89 8.36 11.61
CA SER A 246 3.50 8.65 11.96
C SER A 246 3.32 9.02 13.45
N LYS A 247 4.19 8.53 14.34
CA LYS A 247 4.16 8.88 15.78
C LYS A 247 4.49 10.34 16.05
N PHE A 248 5.18 10.99 15.11
CA PHE A 248 5.58 12.40 15.17
C PHE A 248 4.77 13.27 14.21
N ASP A 249 3.67 12.74 13.64
CA ASP A 249 2.86 13.46 12.66
C ASP A 249 3.71 13.95 11.46
N LEU A 250 4.57 13.07 10.96
CA LEU A 250 5.39 13.24 9.77
C LEU A 250 4.81 12.41 8.63
N ALA A 251 4.58 13.03 7.47
CA ALA A 251 4.22 12.29 6.26
C ALA A 251 5.51 11.75 5.61
N TYR A 252 5.77 10.46 5.77
CA TYR A 252 6.96 9.78 5.29
C TYR A 252 6.58 8.59 4.40
N ILE A 253 7.28 8.43 3.28
CA ILE A 253 7.18 7.25 2.40
C ILE A 253 8.61 6.82 2.04
N SER A 254 8.94 5.56 2.30
CA SER A 254 10.22 4.97 1.92
C SER A 254 10.33 4.77 0.41
N LEU A 255 11.50 5.06 -0.16
CA LEU A 255 11.84 4.85 -1.57
C LEU A 255 13.21 4.16 -1.69
N ASP A 256 13.51 3.62 -2.87
CA ASP A 256 14.73 2.81 -3.10
C ASP A 256 16.01 3.62 -3.38
N GLY A 257 15.98 4.93 -3.23
CA GLY A 257 17.12 5.81 -3.53
C GLY A 257 18.16 5.94 -2.43
N ASN A 258 19.03 6.93 -2.59
CA ASN A 258 20.16 7.20 -1.70
C ASN A 258 20.31 8.66 -1.26
N ILE A 259 19.35 9.52 -1.62
CA ILE A 259 19.28 10.92 -1.19
C ILE A 259 18.07 11.09 -0.28
N GLY A 260 18.35 11.32 1.02
CA GLY A 260 17.30 11.66 1.98
C GLY A 260 16.72 13.04 1.70
N CYS A 261 15.39 13.16 1.74
CA CYS A 261 14.67 14.42 1.48
C CYS A 261 13.91 14.86 2.72
N LEU A 262 14.11 16.11 3.16
CA LEU A 262 13.33 16.78 4.21
C LEU A 262 12.77 18.08 3.65
N VAL A 263 11.45 18.17 3.58
CA VAL A 263 10.77 19.28 2.90
C VAL A 263 9.54 19.69 3.72
N ASN A 264 9.13 20.94 3.62
CA ASN A 264 7.86 21.41 4.17
C ASN A 264 6.85 21.65 3.04
N GLY A 265 5.80 20.84 3.05
CA GLY A 265 4.73 20.84 2.07
C GLY A 265 4.87 19.76 0.98
N ALA A 266 3.83 18.96 0.82
CA ALA A 266 3.81 17.80 -0.07
C ALA A 266 4.13 18.14 -1.53
N GLY A 267 3.60 19.25 -2.05
CA GLY A 267 3.90 19.69 -3.43
C GLY A 267 5.37 20.03 -3.63
N LEU A 268 6.00 20.71 -2.65
CA LEU A 268 7.43 21.00 -2.70
C LEU A 268 8.27 19.72 -2.56
N ALA A 269 7.83 18.76 -1.75
CA ALA A 269 8.50 17.47 -1.61
C ALA A 269 8.50 16.70 -2.94
N MET A 270 7.37 16.60 -3.62
CA MET A 270 7.28 15.98 -4.95
C MET A 270 8.18 16.68 -5.97
N ALA A 271 8.11 18.02 -6.06
CA ALA A 271 8.96 18.78 -6.97
C ALA A 271 10.45 18.65 -6.64
N THR A 272 10.81 18.49 -5.37
CA THR A 272 12.20 18.25 -4.94
C THR A 272 12.69 16.88 -5.44
N MET A 273 11.89 15.84 -5.26
CA MET A 273 12.22 14.49 -5.75
C MET A 273 12.34 14.45 -7.28
N ASP A 274 11.42 15.07 -8.00
CA ASP A 274 11.48 15.18 -9.47
C ASP A 274 12.74 15.90 -9.93
N THR A 275 13.10 16.99 -9.23
CA THR A 275 14.32 17.74 -9.54
C THR A 275 15.57 16.88 -9.29
N ILE A 276 15.64 16.14 -8.17
CA ILE A 276 16.74 15.20 -7.90
C ILE A 276 16.87 14.18 -9.04
N LYS A 277 15.76 13.58 -9.46
CA LYS A 277 15.70 12.63 -10.58
C LYS A 277 16.20 13.26 -11.89
N LEU A 278 15.74 14.46 -12.21
CA LEU A 278 16.16 15.20 -13.41
C LEU A 278 17.69 15.42 -13.45
N PHE A 279 18.32 15.64 -12.30
CA PHE A 279 19.77 15.81 -12.17
C PHE A 279 20.55 14.49 -11.97
N GLY A 280 19.90 13.33 -12.15
CA GLY A 280 20.51 12.01 -12.13
C GLY A 280 20.77 11.45 -10.73
N GLY A 281 20.01 11.89 -9.73
CA GLY A 281 20.00 11.34 -8.38
C GLY A 281 18.76 10.47 -8.11
N GLU A 282 18.77 9.75 -6.99
CA GLU A 282 17.71 8.84 -6.58
C GLU A 282 17.22 9.20 -5.16
N PRO A 283 15.97 9.73 -5.01
CA PRO A 283 15.39 10.02 -3.71
C PRO A 283 15.19 8.75 -2.87
N ALA A 284 15.59 8.77 -1.60
CA ALA A 284 15.44 7.66 -0.65
C ALA A 284 14.10 7.70 0.08
N ASN A 285 13.42 8.84 0.07
CA ASN A 285 12.14 9.02 0.73
C ASN A 285 11.38 10.24 0.22
N PHE A 286 10.06 10.20 0.33
CA PHE A 286 9.23 11.39 0.46
C PHE A 286 9.15 11.76 1.94
N LEU A 287 9.27 13.04 2.30
CA LEU A 287 9.02 13.50 3.66
C LEU A 287 8.53 14.94 3.65
N ASP A 288 7.36 15.13 4.22
CA ASP A 288 6.77 16.44 4.52
C ASP A 288 6.68 16.63 6.05
N VAL A 289 7.44 17.60 6.56
CA VAL A 289 7.42 17.93 7.99
C VAL A 289 6.22 18.80 8.39
N GLY A 290 5.40 19.21 7.41
CA GLY A 290 4.24 20.09 7.60
C GLY A 290 4.59 21.54 7.90
N GLY A 291 3.57 22.40 7.90
CA GLY A 291 3.72 23.83 8.16
C GLY A 291 3.95 24.23 9.63
N GLY A 292 3.85 23.27 10.55
CA GLY A 292 4.05 23.47 12.00
C GLY A 292 5.28 22.75 12.56
N ALA A 293 6.28 22.43 11.71
CA ALA A 293 7.47 21.71 12.17
C ALA A 293 8.26 22.52 13.22
N ASN A 294 8.69 21.80 14.25
CA ASN A 294 9.55 22.30 15.31
C ASN A 294 10.88 21.50 15.32
N ALA A 295 11.79 21.87 16.20
CA ALA A 295 13.09 21.21 16.32
C ALA A 295 12.98 19.70 16.61
N GLU A 296 11.96 19.27 17.36
CA GLU A 296 11.71 17.85 17.68
C GLU A 296 11.33 17.07 16.42
N LYS A 297 10.32 17.51 15.65
CA LYS A 297 9.90 16.88 14.40
C LYS A 297 11.07 16.79 13.41
N VAL A 298 11.86 17.85 13.27
CA VAL A 298 13.05 17.87 12.39
C VAL A 298 14.09 16.85 12.87
N THR A 299 14.32 16.76 14.19
CA THR A 299 15.29 15.79 14.76
C THR A 299 14.84 14.35 14.50
N GLU A 300 13.58 14.04 14.73
CA GLU A 300 13.05 12.69 14.48
C GLU A 300 13.07 12.34 12.99
N ALA A 301 12.76 13.31 12.10
CA ALA A 301 12.91 13.14 10.67
C ALA A 301 14.33 12.75 10.26
N PHE A 302 15.36 13.42 10.80
CA PHE A 302 16.77 13.06 10.56
C PHE A 302 17.09 11.66 11.09
N LYS A 303 16.64 11.31 12.30
CA LYS A 303 16.85 9.98 12.88
C LYS A 303 16.26 8.88 12.01
N ILE A 304 15.02 9.09 11.51
CA ILE A 304 14.35 8.13 10.64
C ILE A 304 15.12 7.96 9.32
N MET A 305 15.48 9.06 8.65
CA MET A 305 16.25 9.01 7.40
C MET A 305 17.59 8.31 7.57
N LEU A 306 18.32 8.56 8.67
CA LEU A 306 19.64 8.01 8.92
C LEU A 306 19.63 6.51 9.33
N LYS A 307 18.48 5.97 9.73
CA LYS A 307 18.32 4.51 9.91
C LYS A 307 18.41 3.77 8.57
N ASN A 308 18.05 4.42 7.48
CA ASN A 308 18.20 3.86 6.13
C ASN A 308 19.68 3.95 5.70
N LYS A 309 20.36 2.80 5.71
CA LYS A 309 21.79 2.70 5.35
C LYS A 309 22.09 3.02 3.88
N SER A 310 21.08 3.07 3.02
CA SER A 310 21.24 3.49 1.62
C SER A 310 21.45 5.00 1.48
N VAL A 311 21.03 5.80 2.47
CA VAL A 311 21.15 7.26 2.43
C VAL A 311 22.61 7.68 2.51
N LYS A 312 23.09 8.36 1.46
CA LYS A 312 24.46 8.84 1.29
C LYS A 312 24.59 10.35 1.41
N ALA A 313 23.51 11.09 1.20
CA ALA A 313 23.43 12.53 1.41
C ALA A 313 21.99 12.93 1.73
N ILE A 314 21.80 14.08 2.36
CA ILE A 314 20.46 14.62 2.68
C ILE A 314 20.29 15.99 2.00
N LEU A 315 19.14 16.19 1.40
CA LEU A 315 18.65 17.48 0.92
C LEU A 315 17.52 17.99 1.80
N VAL A 316 17.74 19.12 2.46
CA VAL A 316 16.71 19.91 3.14
C VAL A 316 16.27 21.02 2.20
N ASN A 317 15.00 21.03 1.81
CA ASN A 317 14.44 22.05 0.92
C ASN A 317 13.22 22.71 1.58
N ILE A 318 13.39 23.93 2.03
CA ILE A 318 12.39 24.68 2.81
C ILE A 318 11.92 25.90 2.04
N PHE A 319 10.60 26.10 2.02
CA PHE A 319 9.99 27.36 1.65
C PHE A 319 9.28 27.95 2.88
N GLY A 320 9.87 29.00 3.42
CA GLY A 320 9.35 29.71 4.60
C GLY A 320 8.11 30.53 4.24
N GLY A 321 6.98 30.07 4.77
CA GLY A 321 5.71 30.80 4.76
C GLY A 321 5.28 31.08 6.21
N ILE A 322 4.26 30.34 6.68
CA ILE A 322 3.86 30.32 8.10
C ILE A 322 5.02 29.87 8.97
N MET A 323 5.72 28.81 8.56
CA MET A 323 6.97 28.37 9.15
C MET A 323 8.14 29.24 8.63
N LYS A 324 8.91 29.83 9.54
CA LYS A 324 9.99 30.74 9.21
C LYS A 324 11.31 29.98 9.02
N CYS A 325 12.18 30.45 8.12
CA CYS A 325 13.46 29.83 7.81
C CYS A 325 14.41 29.78 9.01
N ASP A 326 14.42 30.78 9.88
CA ASP A 326 15.24 30.82 11.11
C ASP A 326 14.87 29.70 12.08
N VAL A 327 13.59 29.46 12.31
CA VAL A 327 13.09 28.37 13.19
C VAL A 327 13.53 27.01 12.66
N ILE A 328 13.42 26.79 11.35
CA ILE A 328 13.87 25.53 10.74
C ILE A 328 15.39 25.40 10.76
N ALA A 329 16.13 26.50 10.53
CA ALA A 329 17.59 26.46 10.61
C ALA A 329 18.08 26.06 12.01
N GLU A 330 17.48 26.58 13.07
CA GLU A 330 17.73 26.16 14.45
C GLU A 330 17.39 24.67 14.67
N GLY A 331 16.24 24.22 14.14
CA GLY A 331 15.83 22.83 14.18
C GLY A 331 16.83 21.90 13.47
N VAL A 332 17.26 22.27 12.26
CA VAL A 332 18.26 21.52 11.48
C VAL A 332 19.59 21.44 12.23
N VAL A 333 20.11 22.57 12.76
CA VAL A 333 21.36 22.60 13.52
C VAL A 333 21.26 21.75 14.78
N THR A 334 20.16 21.84 15.51
CA THR A 334 19.89 21.03 16.71
C THR A 334 19.84 19.53 16.37
N ALA A 335 19.11 19.19 15.32
CA ALA A 335 18.99 17.81 14.84
C ALA A 335 20.34 17.23 14.41
N CYS A 336 21.10 17.96 13.59
CA CYS A 336 22.42 17.53 13.12
C CYS A 336 23.40 17.23 14.29
N LYS A 337 23.38 18.08 15.31
CA LYS A 337 24.19 17.88 16.53
C LYS A 337 23.70 16.67 17.35
N ALA A 338 22.39 16.52 17.50
CA ALA A 338 21.79 15.43 18.28
C ALA A 338 22.03 14.05 17.66
N VAL A 339 21.99 13.94 16.31
CA VAL A 339 22.20 12.67 15.59
C VAL A 339 23.66 12.43 15.21
N ASN A 340 24.57 13.36 15.49
CA ASN A 340 25.98 13.32 15.06
C ASN A 340 26.08 13.03 13.55
N LEU A 341 25.49 13.93 12.73
CA LEU A 341 25.31 13.74 11.29
C LEU A 341 26.61 13.35 10.58
N SER A 342 26.61 12.21 9.94
CA SER A 342 27.79 11.62 9.27
C SER A 342 27.74 11.66 7.73
N VAL A 343 26.63 12.14 7.15
CA VAL A 343 26.45 12.25 5.71
C VAL A 343 26.41 13.71 5.28
N PRO A 344 26.80 14.06 4.03
CA PRO A 344 26.69 15.42 3.50
C PRO A 344 25.27 15.96 3.59
N LEU A 345 25.14 17.21 4.00
CA LEU A 345 23.88 17.91 4.12
C LEU A 345 23.84 19.13 3.18
N VAL A 346 22.94 19.12 2.23
CA VAL A 346 22.63 20.27 1.37
C VAL A 346 21.35 20.92 1.87
N VAL A 347 21.38 22.25 2.04
CA VAL A 347 20.21 23.00 2.52
C VAL A 347 19.88 24.12 1.57
N ARG A 348 18.64 24.13 1.09
CA ARG A 348 18.03 25.24 0.37
C ARG A 348 16.91 25.83 1.20
N MET A 349 16.98 27.12 1.51
CA MET A 349 15.94 27.88 2.21
C MET A 349 15.53 29.09 1.41
N LYS A 350 14.24 29.32 1.29
CA LYS A 350 13.63 30.50 0.65
C LYS A 350 12.41 30.96 1.47
N GLY A 351 12.11 32.25 1.40
CA GLY A 351 10.92 32.84 2.01
C GLY A 351 11.19 33.61 3.31
N THR A 352 10.24 33.56 4.25
CA THR A 352 10.27 34.39 5.48
C THR A 352 11.52 34.08 6.32
N ASN A 353 12.28 35.16 6.66
CA ASN A 353 13.54 35.10 7.43
C ASN A 353 14.66 34.28 6.76
N GLU A 354 14.70 34.25 5.41
CA GLU A 354 15.69 33.49 4.63
C GLU A 354 17.13 33.82 5.05
N ASP A 355 17.47 35.13 5.11
CA ASP A 355 18.85 35.60 5.42
C ASP A 355 19.26 35.21 6.85
N LEU A 356 18.33 35.32 7.80
CA LEU A 356 18.58 34.92 9.18
C LEU A 356 18.79 33.40 9.29
N GLY A 357 17.95 32.61 8.61
CA GLY A 357 18.12 31.15 8.56
C GLY A 357 19.45 30.73 7.94
N LYS A 358 19.84 31.33 6.83
CA LYS A 358 21.16 31.09 6.20
C LYS A 358 22.32 31.44 7.13
N LYS A 359 22.22 32.56 7.87
CA LYS A 359 23.21 32.93 8.85
C LYS A 359 23.34 31.94 9.99
N ILE A 360 22.21 31.47 10.56
CA ILE A 360 22.22 30.42 11.60
C ILE A 360 22.95 29.16 11.13
N LEU A 361 22.68 28.71 9.89
CA LEU A 361 23.35 27.56 9.31
C LEU A 361 24.87 27.78 9.15
N ALA A 362 25.25 28.96 8.63
CA ALA A 362 26.66 29.32 8.44
C ALA A 362 27.44 29.39 9.76
N ASP A 363 26.84 30.00 10.79
CA ASP A 363 27.45 30.20 12.12
C ASP A 363 27.44 28.93 12.97
N SER A 364 26.77 27.85 12.53
CA SER A 364 26.63 26.58 13.28
C SER A 364 27.92 25.79 13.46
N GLY A 365 28.92 26.01 12.60
CA GLY A 365 30.15 25.24 12.53
C GLY A 365 29.98 23.83 11.91
N LEU A 366 28.81 23.52 11.40
CA LEU A 366 28.52 22.24 10.72
C LEU A 366 28.88 22.31 9.23
N PRO A 367 29.30 21.21 8.59
CA PRO A 367 29.67 21.16 7.18
C PRO A 367 28.41 21.17 6.27
N ILE A 368 27.62 22.23 6.37
CA ILE A 368 26.37 22.39 5.62
C ILE A 368 26.66 23.07 4.28
N ILE A 369 26.18 22.47 3.21
CA ILE A 369 26.30 22.99 1.84
C ILE A 369 25.03 23.80 1.52
N SER A 370 25.15 25.11 1.43
CA SER A 370 24.03 25.99 1.09
C SER A 370 23.75 25.99 -0.42
N ALA A 371 22.46 26.11 -0.79
CA ALA A 371 22.00 26.27 -2.17
C ALA A 371 20.93 27.35 -2.27
N ASN A 372 20.91 28.10 -3.39
CA ASN A 372 19.99 29.23 -3.61
C ASN A 372 18.80 28.87 -4.51
N SER A 373 18.90 27.81 -5.30
CA SER A 373 17.84 27.32 -6.18
C SER A 373 17.66 25.81 -6.04
N MET A 374 16.53 25.28 -6.51
CA MET A 374 16.28 23.83 -6.52
C MET A 374 17.28 23.11 -7.43
N ALA A 375 17.58 23.65 -8.60
CA ALA A 375 18.55 23.08 -9.53
C ALA A 375 19.96 23.04 -8.90
N GLU A 376 20.40 24.10 -8.23
CA GLU A 376 21.67 24.16 -7.51
C GLU A 376 21.72 23.12 -6.37
N ALA A 377 20.61 23.01 -5.61
CA ALA A 377 20.51 22.05 -4.50
C ALA A 377 20.59 20.60 -5.01
N ALA A 378 19.89 20.27 -6.08
CA ALA A 378 19.93 18.94 -6.70
C ALA A 378 21.34 18.65 -7.26
N THR A 379 21.96 19.59 -7.97
CA THR A 379 23.33 19.43 -8.47
C THR A 379 24.30 19.12 -7.33
N LYS A 380 24.23 19.90 -6.25
CA LYS A 380 25.13 19.76 -5.10
C LYS A 380 24.92 18.44 -4.34
N VAL A 381 23.66 18.04 -4.11
CA VAL A 381 23.39 16.79 -3.39
C VAL A 381 23.77 15.56 -4.21
N VAL A 382 23.53 15.57 -5.52
CA VAL A 382 23.94 14.49 -6.42
C VAL A 382 25.48 14.39 -6.51
N ALA A 383 26.17 15.54 -6.56
CA ALA A 383 27.63 15.57 -6.51
C ALA A 383 28.17 15.03 -5.16
N ALA A 384 27.53 15.36 -4.04
CA ALA A 384 27.89 14.88 -2.72
C ALA A 384 27.75 13.36 -2.59
N VAL A 385 26.69 12.77 -3.16
CA VAL A 385 26.52 11.30 -3.19
C VAL A 385 27.62 10.61 -4.01
N LYS A 386 28.04 11.21 -5.13
CA LYS A 386 29.12 10.64 -5.96
C LYS A 386 30.51 10.71 -5.32
N ALA A 387 30.68 11.60 -4.33
CA ALA A 387 31.93 11.77 -3.61
C ALA A 387 32.00 10.94 -2.31
N ALA A 388 30.88 10.42 -1.82
CA ALA A 388 30.73 9.58 -0.62
C ALA A 388 30.83 8.08 -0.93
#